data_284716320d429575e7a8c5355b2af2c8
#
_entry.id   284716320d429575e7a8c5355b2af2c8
#
_cell.length_a   1.000
_cell.length_b   1.000
_cell.length_c   1.000
_cell.angle_alpha   90.00
_cell.angle_beta   90.00
_cell.angle_gamma   90.00
#
_symmetry.space_group_name_H-M   'P 1'
#
loop_
_entity.id
_entity.type
_entity.pdbx_description
1 polymer ?
#
loop_
_entity_poly.entity_id
_entity_poly.type
_entity_poly.pdbx_seq_one_letter_code
_entity_poly.pdbx_strand_id
1 'polypeptide(L)'
;RDSSTSRGLGDVYKRQLYNTGELARDLRQSGYEFSTTTDTEVILYAYMHYGVDFVQKLNGIFAFAIWDDSKKQLLLYRDRVGIKPLFYSFVSGQLLFASEPKALFCFPGFTPRVSMDGMREVLAIGPARTMGNGIFDDVNEVLPGHYLIFSKNTMSDHTYWDLFRAPHTDSYEQTVETVSFLLRDSVTRQMVSDVPVCTFLSGGIDSSIVTAIACRYMEKHGETLNTFSFDFKDNDIYFKSNAFQPERDLPYVRIMLDHYHTNPVSYTHLRA
;
A
#
# COMPACT_ATOMS: atom_id res chain seq x y z
N ARG A 1 8.01 20.57 13.92
CA ARG A 1 7.60 21.42 12.81
C ARG A 1 6.78 20.56 11.89
N ASP A 2 5.55 20.94 11.78
CA ASP A 2 4.52 20.32 10.99
C ASP A 2 4.99 20.16 9.54
N SER A 3 5.05 18.92 9.06
CA SER A 3 5.32 18.63 7.64
C SER A 3 4.11 18.92 6.75
N SER A 4 3.15 19.69 7.25
CA SER A 4 1.94 20.10 6.52
C SER A 4 2.23 21.00 5.30
N THR A 5 3.48 21.38 5.07
CA THR A 5 3.88 22.15 3.89
C THR A 5 4.30 21.30 2.68
N SER A 6 4.45 20.00 2.80
CA SER A 6 4.60 19.12 1.64
C SER A 6 3.24 18.63 1.15
N ARG A 7 2.35 19.54 0.76
CA ARG A 7 1.12 19.22 0.03
C ARG A 7 1.42 18.82 -1.42
N GLY A 8 2.40 17.95 -1.61
CA GLY A 8 2.60 17.29 -2.87
C GLY A 8 1.80 15.98 -2.87
N LEU A 9 1.24 15.62 -4.01
CA LEU A 9 0.54 14.36 -4.27
C LEU A 9 1.24 13.09 -3.70
N GLY A 10 2.56 13.17 -3.40
CA GLY A 10 3.34 12.10 -2.81
C GLY A 10 3.02 11.77 -1.36
N ASP A 11 2.52 12.70 -0.57
CA ASP A 11 2.25 12.48 0.86
C ASP A 11 0.93 11.72 1.08
N VAL A 12 -0.06 11.93 0.21
CA VAL A 12 -1.35 11.22 0.21
C VAL A 12 -1.17 9.72 -0.05
N TYR A 13 -0.13 9.32 -0.78
CA TYR A 13 0.10 7.93 -1.18
C TYR A 13 1.03 7.13 -0.27
N LYS A 14 1.78 7.78 0.64
CA LYS A 14 2.79 7.08 1.47
C LYS A 14 2.26 6.62 2.82
N ARG A 15 1.16 7.17 3.28
CA ARG A 15 0.48 6.76 4.51
C ARG A 15 -1.02 6.87 4.28
N GLN A 16 -1.71 5.75 4.38
CA GLN A 16 -3.15 5.70 4.31
C GLN A 16 -3.63 4.71 5.36
N LEU A 17 -4.09 5.26 6.48
CA LEU A 17 -4.69 4.47 7.55
C LEU A 17 -6.21 4.46 7.38
N TYR A 18 -6.78 3.28 7.32
CA TYR A 18 -8.21 3.08 7.10
C TYR A 18 -9.03 3.06 8.38
N ASN A 19 -8.36 2.94 9.54
CA ASN A 19 -9.00 2.91 10.86
C ASN A 19 -8.59 4.07 11.77
N THR A 20 -8.14 5.18 11.20
CA THR A 20 -7.72 6.39 11.95
C THR A 20 -8.80 6.88 12.92
N GLY A 21 -10.06 6.94 12.45
CA GLY A 21 -11.18 7.40 13.27
C GLY A 21 -11.50 6.48 14.45
N GLU A 22 -11.36 5.17 14.28
CA GLU A 22 -11.54 4.18 15.33
C GLU A 22 -10.44 4.33 16.39
N LEU A 23 -9.19 4.36 15.95
CA LEU A 23 -8.02 4.49 16.82
C LEU A 23 -7.99 5.82 17.57
N ALA A 24 -8.35 6.93 16.90
CA ALA A 24 -8.45 8.23 17.55
C ALA A 24 -9.54 8.27 18.62
N ARG A 25 -10.64 7.54 18.44
CA ARG A 25 -11.71 7.41 19.41
C ARG A 25 -11.25 6.69 20.69
N ASP A 26 -10.55 5.57 20.52
CA ASP A 26 -9.98 4.79 21.63
C ASP A 26 -8.94 5.61 22.41
N LEU A 27 -8.11 6.36 21.72
CA LEU A 27 -7.11 7.24 22.33
C LEU A 27 -7.76 8.41 23.08
N ARG A 28 -8.84 9.02 22.56
CA ARG A 28 -9.61 10.04 23.30
C ARG A 28 -10.21 9.49 24.60
N GLN A 29 -10.72 8.26 24.58
CA GLN A 29 -11.20 7.61 25.81
C GLN A 29 -10.09 7.38 26.82
N SER A 30 -8.85 7.28 26.35
CA SER A 30 -7.64 7.16 27.17
C SER A 30 -7.06 8.52 27.61
N GLY A 31 -7.74 9.64 27.31
CA GLY A 31 -7.38 10.98 27.74
C GLY A 31 -6.49 11.77 26.79
N TYR A 32 -6.28 11.31 25.55
CA TYR A 32 -5.54 12.08 24.54
C TYR A 32 -6.43 13.11 23.84
N GLU A 33 -5.94 14.32 23.74
CA GLU A 33 -6.59 15.41 23.01
C GLU A 33 -5.90 15.61 21.65
N PHE A 34 -6.68 15.67 20.59
CA PHE A 34 -6.18 15.82 19.22
C PHE A 34 -6.32 17.27 18.76
N SER A 35 -5.23 17.82 18.23
CA SER A 35 -5.18 19.17 17.67
C SER A 35 -5.47 19.19 16.17
N THR A 36 -5.30 18.04 15.51
CA THR A 36 -5.49 17.89 14.06
C THR A 36 -6.35 16.66 13.75
N THR A 37 -6.65 16.47 12.46
CA THR A 37 -7.32 15.26 11.95
C THR A 37 -6.35 14.35 11.19
N THR A 38 -5.04 14.56 11.34
CA THR A 38 -4.02 13.85 10.55
C THR A 38 -3.71 12.47 11.11
N ASP A 39 -3.43 11.52 10.22
CA ASP A 39 -2.94 10.19 10.59
C ASP A 39 -1.65 10.26 11.42
N THR A 40 -0.82 11.28 11.19
CA THR A 40 0.45 11.47 11.92
C THR A 40 0.24 11.62 13.41
N GLU A 41 -0.72 12.46 13.82
CA GLU A 41 -1.01 12.68 15.24
C GLU A 41 -1.56 11.41 15.89
N VAL A 42 -2.42 10.68 15.17
CA VAL A 42 -2.94 9.39 15.64
C VAL A 42 -1.82 8.36 15.83
N ILE A 43 -0.89 8.26 14.88
CA ILE A 43 0.29 7.37 14.96
C ILE A 43 1.15 7.73 16.19
N LEU A 44 1.45 9.01 16.40
CA LEU A 44 2.28 9.44 17.52
C LEU A 44 1.62 9.12 18.87
N TYR A 45 0.35 9.44 19.03
CA TYR A 45 -0.36 9.11 20.27
C TYR A 45 -0.53 7.60 20.48
N ALA A 46 -0.75 6.84 19.40
CA ALA A 46 -0.79 5.39 19.47
C ALA A 46 0.57 4.81 19.91
N TYR A 47 1.68 5.32 19.36
CA TYR A 47 3.03 4.95 19.81
C TYR A 47 3.26 5.30 21.28
N MET A 48 2.87 6.49 21.72
CA MET A 48 3.00 6.92 23.12
C MET A 48 2.18 6.05 24.08
N HIS A 49 0.99 5.64 23.66
CA HIS A 49 0.05 4.88 24.51
C HIS A 49 0.35 3.38 24.54
N TYR A 50 0.60 2.76 23.38
CA TYR A 50 0.76 1.31 23.24
C TYR A 50 2.22 0.86 23.09
N GLY A 51 3.18 1.79 23.00
CA GLY A 51 4.58 1.46 22.74
C GLY A 51 4.82 1.00 21.30
N VAL A 52 5.91 0.26 21.09
CA VAL A 52 6.38 -0.17 19.75
C VAL A 52 5.38 -1.07 19.03
N ASP A 53 4.57 -1.81 19.75
CA ASP A 53 3.59 -2.77 19.21
C ASP A 53 2.27 -2.11 18.75
N PHE A 54 2.14 -0.79 18.87
CA PHE A 54 0.97 -0.06 18.38
C PHE A 54 0.64 -0.36 16.92
N VAL A 55 1.68 -0.70 16.13
CA VAL A 55 1.57 -1.02 14.71
C VAL A 55 0.63 -2.19 14.44
N GLN A 56 0.46 -3.11 15.37
CA GLN A 56 -0.50 -4.22 15.27
C GLN A 56 -1.95 -3.74 15.19
N LYS A 57 -2.24 -2.55 15.74
CA LYS A 57 -3.57 -1.93 15.73
C LYS A 57 -3.84 -1.12 14.47
N LEU A 58 -2.81 -0.86 13.64
CA LEU A 58 -2.97 -0.12 12.41
C LEU A 58 -3.61 -1.01 11.32
N ASN A 59 -4.60 -0.47 10.64
CA ASN A 59 -5.14 -1.00 9.40
C ASN A 59 -4.89 0.02 8.29
N GLY A 60 -4.02 -0.32 7.33
CA GLY A 60 -3.65 0.61 6.26
C GLY A 60 -2.43 0.16 5.47
N ILE A 61 -2.05 1.02 4.55
CA ILE A 61 -0.83 0.90 3.75
C ILE A 61 0.13 2.03 4.14
N PHE A 62 1.33 1.69 4.59
CA PHE A 62 2.23 2.68 5.15
C PHE A 62 3.70 2.28 5.11
N ALA A 63 4.54 3.30 5.04
CA ALA A 63 5.95 3.23 5.40
C ALA A 63 6.29 4.55 6.11
N PHE A 64 6.72 4.49 7.36
CA PHE A 64 7.03 5.67 8.14
C PHE A 64 8.17 5.43 9.14
N ALA A 65 8.73 6.53 9.63
CA ALA A 65 9.75 6.54 10.65
C ALA A 65 9.27 7.31 11.89
N ILE A 66 9.64 6.83 13.07
CA ILE A 66 9.44 7.53 14.34
C ILE A 66 10.81 7.72 14.99
N TRP A 67 11.13 8.96 15.38
CA TRP A 67 12.23 9.25 16.25
C TRP A 67 11.75 9.39 17.70
N ASP A 68 12.21 8.50 18.56
CA ASP A 68 11.96 8.58 20.00
C ASP A 68 13.18 9.24 20.67
N ASP A 69 13.03 10.53 21.00
CA ASP A 69 14.12 11.30 21.59
C ASP A 69 14.45 10.85 23.03
N SER A 70 13.48 10.32 23.75
CA SER A 70 13.67 9.84 25.12
C SER A 70 14.54 8.58 25.16
N LYS A 71 14.37 7.70 24.20
CA LYS A 71 15.13 6.45 24.07
C LYS A 71 16.33 6.58 23.11
N LYS A 72 16.45 7.72 22.39
CA LYS A 72 17.43 7.93 21.32
C LYS A 72 17.41 6.80 20.29
N GLN A 73 16.19 6.48 19.81
CA GLN A 73 15.92 5.40 18.88
C GLN A 73 15.17 5.91 17.65
N LEU A 74 15.56 5.39 16.48
CA LEU A 74 14.81 5.54 15.25
C LEU A 74 14.09 4.21 14.98
N LEU A 75 12.79 4.30 14.73
CA LEU A 75 11.97 3.13 14.36
C LEU A 75 11.48 3.31 12.93
N LEU A 76 11.64 2.27 12.12
CA LEU A 76 11.14 2.22 10.74
C LEU A 76 10.06 1.15 10.65
N TYR A 77 8.85 1.54 10.26
CA TYR A 77 7.69 0.63 10.14
C TYR A 77 7.27 0.48 8.70
N ARG A 78 6.94 -0.75 8.29
CA ARG A 78 6.38 -1.06 6.98
C ARG A 78 5.08 -1.85 7.12
N ASP A 79 4.11 -1.59 6.25
CA ASP A 79 2.80 -2.25 6.26
C ASP A 79 2.88 -3.78 6.07
N ARG A 80 1.79 -4.47 6.44
CA ARG A 80 1.71 -5.94 6.53
C ARG A 80 2.14 -6.67 5.26
N VAL A 81 1.76 -6.16 4.08
CA VAL A 81 2.05 -6.82 2.80
C VAL A 81 3.07 -6.04 1.96
N GLY A 82 3.67 -4.97 2.54
CA GLY A 82 4.74 -4.20 1.92
C GLY A 82 4.31 -3.37 0.71
N ILE A 83 3.06 -2.88 0.68
CA ILE A 83 2.57 -2.05 -0.42
C ILE A 83 3.38 -0.78 -0.54
N LYS A 84 3.75 -0.16 0.59
CA LYS A 84 4.63 1.01 0.57
C LYS A 84 6.08 0.56 0.71
N PRO A 85 6.95 0.97 -0.22
CA PRO A 85 8.37 0.62 -0.16
C PRO A 85 9.10 1.40 0.93
N LEU A 86 10.07 0.75 1.58
CA LEU A 86 10.95 1.37 2.56
C LEU A 86 12.33 0.72 2.50
N PHE A 87 13.31 1.50 2.07
CA PHE A 87 14.69 1.08 1.92
C PHE A 87 15.57 1.76 2.95
N TYR A 88 16.66 1.10 3.32
CA TYR A 88 17.68 1.68 4.20
C TYR A 88 19.08 1.26 3.78
N SER A 89 20.05 2.05 4.18
CA SER A 89 21.48 1.82 3.92
C SER A 89 22.33 2.45 5.00
N PHE A 90 23.53 1.92 5.19
CA PHE A 90 24.55 2.53 6.04
C PHE A 90 25.68 3.08 5.18
N VAL A 91 25.90 4.37 5.24
CA VAL A 91 26.97 5.06 4.50
C VAL A 91 27.82 5.88 5.47
N SER A 92 29.10 5.60 5.53
CA SER A 92 30.05 6.32 6.43
C SER A 92 29.58 6.41 7.89
N GLY A 93 28.97 5.32 8.40
CA GLY A 93 28.44 5.27 9.77
C GLY A 93 27.11 6.00 9.99
N GLN A 94 26.48 6.50 8.94
CA GLN A 94 25.17 7.15 8.99
C GLN A 94 24.12 6.23 8.41
N LEU A 95 22.96 6.16 9.08
CA LEU A 95 21.78 5.46 8.58
C LEU A 95 21.00 6.38 7.65
N LEU A 96 20.77 5.91 6.45
CA LEU A 96 19.90 6.52 5.45
C LEU A 96 18.64 5.67 5.29
N PHE A 97 17.50 6.29 5.08
CA PHE A 97 16.28 5.58 4.71
C PHE A 97 15.43 6.40 3.75
N ALA A 98 14.71 5.72 2.86
CA ALA A 98 13.87 6.36 1.85
C ALA A 98 12.83 5.38 1.29
N SER A 99 11.80 5.90 0.65
CA SER A 99 10.83 5.07 -0.09
C SER A 99 11.34 4.58 -1.44
N GLU A 100 12.42 5.17 -1.97
CA GLU A 100 13.01 4.79 -3.25
C GLU A 100 14.55 4.75 -3.14
N PRO A 101 15.22 3.72 -3.69
CA PRO A 101 16.69 3.63 -3.64
C PRO A 101 17.40 4.85 -4.22
N LYS A 102 16.83 5.45 -5.29
CA LYS A 102 17.44 6.63 -5.93
C LYS A 102 17.59 7.83 -4.98
N ALA A 103 16.75 7.94 -3.95
CA ALA A 103 16.90 8.99 -2.96
C ALA A 103 18.12 8.76 -2.06
N LEU A 104 18.47 7.49 -1.78
CA LEU A 104 19.70 7.14 -1.05
C LEU A 104 20.94 7.50 -1.87
N PHE A 105 20.87 7.38 -3.20
CA PHE A 105 21.99 7.68 -4.11
C PHE A 105 22.37 9.18 -4.14
N CYS A 106 21.46 10.05 -3.72
CA CYS A 106 21.73 11.48 -3.61
C CYS A 106 22.62 11.83 -2.41
N PHE A 107 22.86 10.88 -1.51
CA PHE A 107 23.70 11.15 -0.33
C PHE A 107 25.19 11.19 -0.72
N PRO A 108 25.95 12.23 -0.28
CA PRO A 108 27.37 12.34 -0.57
C PRO A 108 28.15 11.13 -0.06
N GLY A 109 28.91 10.49 -0.94
CA GLY A 109 29.68 9.29 -0.64
C GLY A 109 28.95 7.97 -0.90
N PHE A 110 27.66 8.00 -1.29
CA PHE A 110 26.99 6.81 -1.79
C PHE A 110 27.39 6.57 -3.25
N THR A 111 27.85 5.35 -3.55
CA THR A 111 28.15 4.94 -4.93
C THR A 111 27.21 3.79 -5.32
N PRO A 112 26.16 4.02 -6.12
CA PRO A 112 25.23 2.96 -6.49
C PRO A 112 25.93 1.93 -7.38
N ARG A 113 25.96 0.69 -6.93
CA ARG A 113 26.42 -0.48 -7.67
C ARG A 113 25.35 -1.55 -7.60
N VAL A 114 25.02 -2.16 -8.74
CA VAL A 114 24.14 -3.33 -8.74
C VAL A 114 24.89 -4.51 -8.17
N SER A 115 24.34 -5.16 -7.16
CA SER A 115 24.93 -6.37 -6.57
C SER A 115 24.85 -7.54 -7.56
N MET A 116 25.70 -8.55 -7.39
CA MET A 116 25.61 -9.76 -8.21
C MET A 116 24.28 -10.49 -8.01
N ASP A 117 23.75 -10.49 -6.81
CA ASP A 117 22.44 -11.09 -6.52
C ASP A 117 21.31 -10.24 -7.09
N GLY A 118 21.41 -8.92 -7.01
CA GLY A 118 20.49 -8.00 -7.69
C GLY A 118 20.49 -8.17 -9.22
N MET A 119 21.65 -8.37 -9.81
CA MET A 119 21.76 -8.68 -11.25
C MET A 119 21.08 -10.00 -11.61
N ARG A 120 21.30 -11.04 -10.80
CA ARG A 120 20.65 -12.35 -10.98
C ARG A 120 19.13 -12.22 -10.89
N GLU A 121 18.60 -11.46 -9.92
CA GLU A 121 17.17 -11.24 -9.77
C GLU A 121 16.57 -10.53 -10.97
N VAL A 122 17.17 -9.43 -11.40
CA VAL A 122 16.69 -8.67 -12.58
C VAL A 122 16.63 -9.53 -13.84
N LEU A 123 17.64 -10.40 -14.04
CA LEU A 123 17.71 -11.26 -15.24
C LEU A 123 16.84 -12.52 -15.13
N ALA A 124 16.66 -13.10 -13.94
CA ALA A 124 15.99 -14.38 -13.76
C ALA A 124 14.51 -14.25 -13.34
N ILE A 125 14.18 -13.24 -12.53
CA ILE A 125 12.83 -13.10 -11.98
C ILE A 125 12.08 -11.92 -12.66
N GLY A 126 12.81 -11.07 -13.39
CA GLY A 126 12.24 -9.91 -14.09
C GLY A 126 11.81 -8.81 -13.11
N PRO A 127 10.53 -8.35 -13.14
CA PRO A 127 10.08 -7.24 -12.30
C PRO A 127 9.91 -7.62 -10.82
N ALA A 128 9.86 -8.92 -10.49
CA ALA A 128 9.84 -9.41 -9.12
C ALA A 128 11.24 -9.35 -8.50
N ARG A 129 11.30 -9.43 -7.17
CA ARG A 129 12.55 -9.49 -6.42
C ARG A 129 12.35 -10.23 -5.10
N THR A 130 13.42 -10.74 -4.55
CA THR A 130 13.41 -11.36 -3.22
C THR A 130 13.16 -10.26 -2.18
N MET A 131 12.26 -10.53 -1.24
CA MET A 131 11.96 -9.60 -0.15
C MET A 131 13.23 -9.30 0.67
N GLY A 132 13.40 -8.03 1.02
CA GLY A 132 14.58 -7.56 1.76
C GLY A 132 15.77 -7.17 0.88
N ASN A 133 15.80 -7.58 -0.39
CA ASN A 133 16.88 -7.23 -1.31
C ASN A 133 16.60 -5.90 -2.02
N GLY A 134 17.53 -4.96 -1.91
CA GLY A 134 17.46 -3.66 -2.55
C GLY A 134 18.05 -3.61 -3.97
N ILE A 135 18.51 -4.74 -4.52
CA ILE A 135 19.19 -4.87 -5.83
C ILE A 135 20.60 -4.25 -5.85
N PHE A 136 20.79 -3.15 -5.17
CA PHE A 136 22.08 -2.44 -5.10
C PHE A 136 22.87 -2.89 -3.87
N ASP A 137 24.21 -2.85 -3.97
CA ASP A 137 25.09 -3.10 -2.84
C ASP A 137 24.73 -2.13 -1.68
N ASP A 138 24.72 -2.67 -0.47
CA ASP A 138 24.43 -1.93 0.77
C ASP A 138 23.03 -1.30 0.85
N VAL A 139 22.14 -1.57 -0.10
CA VAL A 139 20.73 -1.18 -0.02
C VAL A 139 19.89 -2.36 0.44
N ASN A 140 19.19 -2.18 1.54
CA ASN A 140 18.30 -3.17 2.11
C ASN A 140 16.86 -2.65 2.08
N GLU A 141 15.91 -3.55 2.04
CA GLU A 141 14.49 -3.24 2.13
C GLU A 141 13.95 -3.71 3.48
N VAL A 142 13.18 -2.87 4.18
CA VAL A 142 12.44 -3.33 5.37
C VAL A 142 11.42 -4.37 4.92
N LEU A 143 11.37 -5.53 5.58
CA LEU A 143 10.45 -6.60 5.22
C LEU A 143 8.99 -6.19 5.44
N PRO A 144 8.03 -6.71 4.62
CA PRO A 144 6.61 -6.58 4.89
C PRO A 144 6.24 -7.11 6.28
N GLY A 145 5.36 -6.40 7.01
CA GLY A 145 4.95 -6.82 8.35
C GLY A 145 6.04 -6.71 9.43
N HIS A 146 7.11 -5.95 9.14
CA HIS A 146 8.24 -5.74 10.05
C HIS A 146 8.38 -4.28 10.47
N TYR A 147 9.07 -4.10 11.58
CA TYR A 147 9.67 -2.83 11.95
C TYR A 147 11.10 -3.01 12.43
N LEU A 148 11.93 -2.01 12.17
CA LEU A 148 13.32 -1.99 12.60
C LEU A 148 13.48 -0.96 13.71
N ILE A 149 14.30 -1.28 14.72
CA ILE A 149 14.74 -0.33 15.76
C ILE A 149 16.22 -0.11 15.61
N PHE A 150 16.60 1.15 15.43
CA PHE A 150 17.99 1.60 15.41
C PHE A 150 18.28 2.37 16.67
N SER A 151 19.29 1.96 17.40
CA SER A 151 19.91 2.66 18.52
C SER A 151 21.38 2.91 18.20
N LYS A 152 22.07 3.67 19.03
CA LYS A 152 23.44 4.17 18.79
C LYS A 152 24.41 3.19 18.07
N ASN A 153 24.36 1.88 18.36
CA ASN A 153 25.26 0.89 17.75
C ASN A 153 24.53 -0.46 17.49
N THR A 154 23.22 -0.48 17.55
CA THR A 154 22.43 -1.71 17.39
C THR A 154 21.30 -1.50 16.42
N MET A 155 21.01 -2.53 15.65
CA MET A 155 19.81 -2.67 14.86
C MET A 155 19.13 -3.96 15.27
N SER A 156 17.82 -3.91 15.48
CA SER A 156 17.00 -5.11 15.66
C SER A 156 15.83 -5.09 14.70
N ASP A 157 15.48 -6.26 14.19
CA ASP A 157 14.36 -6.50 13.28
C ASP A 157 13.27 -7.27 14.04
N HIS A 158 12.04 -6.81 13.90
CA HIS A 158 10.88 -7.33 14.60
C HIS A 158 9.73 -7.58 13.65
N THR A 159 9.22 -8.80 13.63
CA THR A 159 8.00 -9.16 12.91
C THR A 159 6.80 -8.83 13.78
N TYR A 160 5.91 -7.94 13.31
CA TYR A 160 4.65 -7.65 13.99
C TYR A 160 3.46 -8.34 13.33
N TRP A 161 3.61 -8.80 12.09
CA TRP A 161 2.61 -9.52 11.35
C TRP A 161 3.23 -10.47 10.33
N ASP A 162 2.68 -11.65 10.19
CA ASP A 162 3.05 -12.64 9.19
C ASP A 162 1.83 -13.46 8.77
N LEU A 163 1.89 -14.06 7.59
CA LEU A 163 0.88 -15.03 7.13
C LEU A 163 1.15 -16.38 7.75
N PHE A 164 0.15 -16.92 8.42
CA PHE A 164 0.22 -18.29 8.96
C PHE A 164 -0.86 -19.15 8.32
N ARG A 165 -0.54 -20.42 8.17
CA ARG A 165 -1.48 -21.43 7.70
C ARG A 165 -2.24 -22.03 8.89
N ALA A 166 -3.55 -22.01 8.81
CA ALA A 166 -4.42 -22.64 9.78
C ALA A 166 -5.39 -23.61 9.07
N PRO A 167 -5.88 -24.67 9.76
CA PRO A 167 -6.98 -25.48 9.25
C PRO A 167 -8.22 -24.62 9.00
N HIS A 168 -8.87 -24.81 7.86
CA HIS A 168 -10.15 -24.17 7.57
C HIS A 168 -11.28 -25.08 8.04
N THR A 169 -12.11 -24.58 8.95
CA THR A 169 -13.16 -25.36 9.63
C THR A 169 -14.56 -24.89 9.30
N ASP A 170 -14.70 -23.76 8.61
CA ASP A 170 -15.99 -23.18 8.25
C ASP A 170 -16.67 -23.97 7.14
N SER A 171 -18.02 -23.99 7.12
CA SER A 171 -18.76 -24.50 5.98
C SER A 171 -18.56 -23.61 4.76
N TYR A 172 -18.98 -24.12 3.59
CA TYR A 172 -18.94 -23.34 2.34
C TYR A 172 -19.73 -22.04 2.47
N GLU A 173 -20.93 -22.09 3.05
CA GLU A 173 -21.80 -20.93 3.24
C GLU A 173 -21.17 -19.89 4.18
N GLN A 174 -20.62 -20.33 5.29
CA GLN A 174 -19.89 -19.46 6.24
C GLN A 174 -18.69 -18.81 5.57
N THR A 175 -17.97 -19.59 4.77
CA THR A 175 -16.80 -19.07 4.01
C THR A 175 -17.24 -17.98 3.03
N VAL A 176 -18.31 -18.21 2.26
CA VAL A 176 -18.83 -17.22 1.30
C VAL A 176 -19.30 -15.95 2.02
N GLU A 177 -20.00 -16.06 3.15
CA GLU A 177 -20.41 -14.92 3.95
C GLU A 177 -19.22 -14.12 4.47
N THR A 178 -18.23 -14.80 5.06
CA THR A 178 -17.04 -14.18 5.61
C THR A 178 -16.21 -13.48 4.54
N VAL A 179 -15.95 -14.14 3.41
CA VAL A 179 -15.20 -13.54 2.30
C VAL A 179 -15.95 -12.35 1.71
N SER A 180 -17.28 -12.47 1.54
CA SER A 180 -18.13 -11.37 1.06
C SER A 180 -18.10 -10.15 1.99
N PHE A 181 -18.16 -10.39 3.29
CA PHE A 181 -18.03 -9.33 4.31
C PHE A 181 -16.66 -8.67 4.25
N LEU A 182 -15.58 -9.45 4.24
CA LEU A 182 -14.20 -8.94 4.24
C LEU A 182 -13.89 -8.14 2.99
N LEU A 183 -14.35 -8.58 1.82
CA LEU A 183 -14.20 -7.83 0.56
C LEU A 183 -14.91 -6.49 0.60
N ARG A 184 -16.16 -6.46 1.08
CA ARG A 184 -16.92 -5.20 1.21
C ARG A 184 -16.29 -4.26 2.22
N ASP A 185 -15.91 -4.76 3.40
CA ASP A 185 -15.27 -3.96 4.43
C ASP A 185 -13.94 -3.38 3.94
N SER A 186 -13.11 -4.21 3.30
CA SER A 186 -11.81 -3.79 2.79
C SER A 186 -11.93 -2.68 1.73
N VAL A 187 -12.79 -2.85 0.73
CA VAL A 187 -12.99 -1.82 -0.31
C VAL A 187 -13.61 -0.56 0.29
N THR A 188 -14.64 -0.70 1.13
CA THR A 188 -15.33 0.45 1.74
C THR A 188 -14.40 1.28 2.61
N ARG A 189 -13.55 0.66 3.42
CA ARG A 189 -12.55 1.38 4.23
C ARG A 189 -11.55 2.15 3.37
N GLN A 190 -11.23 1.65 2.18
CA GLN A 190 -10.31 2.29 1.25
C GLN A 190 -10.94 3.43 0.44
N MET A 191 -12.26 3.63 0.52
CA MET A 191 -12.93 4.78 -0.10
C MET A 191 -12.73 6.11 0.66
N VAL A 192 -12.14 6.06 1.85
CA VAL A 192 -11.81 7.28 2.62
C VAL A 192 -10.63 7.99 1.94
N SER A 193 -10.88 9.19 1.40
CA SER A 193 -9.89 9.97 0.67
C SER A 193 -10.26 11.45 0.67
N ASP A 194 -9.24 12.33 0.72
CA ASP A 194 -9.39 13.78 0.58
C ASP A 194 -9.46 14.23 -0.90
N VAL A 195 -9.31 13.28 -1.83
CA VAL A 195 -9.34 13.53 -3.28
C VAL A 195 -10.31 12.54 -3.94
N PRO A 196 -10.85 12.85 -5.14
CA PRO A 196 -11.72 11.94 -5.85
C PRO A 196 -11.09 10.56 -6.05
N VAL A 197 -11.84 9.52 -5.71
CA VAL A 197 -11.44 8.12 -5.88
C VAL A 197 -11.92 7.61 -7.24
N CYS A 198 -11.12 6.77 -7.87
CA CYS A 198 -11.49 6.06 -9.09
C CYS A 198 -11.08 4.60 -9.01
N THR A 199 -11.62 3.77 -9.90
CA THR A 199 -11.20 2.38 -10.06
C THR A 199 -10.66 2.12 -11.45
N PHE A 200 -9.66 1.24 -11.55
CA PHE A 200 -9.27 0.65 -12.82
C PHE A 200 -10.17 -0.56 -13.09
N LEU A 201 -10.88 -0.53 -14.20
CA LEU A 201 -11.80 -1.58 -14.62
C LEU A 201 -11.24 -2.31 -15.83
N SER A 202 -10.71 -3.50 -15.62
CA SER A 202 -10.14 -4.35 -16.67
C SER A 202 -11.13 -5.41 -17.22
N GLY A 203 -12.30 -5.54 -16.62
CA GLY A 203 -13.26 -6.58 -16.96
C GLY A 203 -12.99 -7.94 -16.28
N GLY A 204 -11.87 -8.11 -15.62
CA GLY A 204 -11.58 -9.28 -14.77
C GLY A 204 -12.42 -9.29 -13.49
N ILE A 205 -12.54 -10.46 -12.86
CA ILE A 205 -13.38 -10.66 -11.66
C ILE A 205 -12.96 -9.70 -10.54
N ASP A 206 -11.66 -9.56 -10.24
CA ASP A 206 -11.16 -8.76 -9.14
C ASP A 206 -11.51 -7.27 -9.30
N SER A 207 -11.18 -6.70 -10.47
CA SER A 207 -11.48 -5.30 -10.77
C SER A 207 -13.01 -5.04 -10.81
N SER A 208 -13.79 -6.02 -11.26
CA SER A 208 -15.24 -5.92 -11.28
C SER A 208 -15.84 -5.92 -9.88
N ILE A 209 -15.37 -6.78 -8.98
CA ILE A 209 -15.82 -6.82 -7.58
C ILE A 209 -15.49 -5.49 -6.88
N VAL A 210 -14.26 -5.01 -7.03
CA VAL A 210 -13.83 -3.72 -6.43
C VAL A 210 -14.70 -2.58 -6.96
N THR A 211 -14.91 -2.50 -8.29
CA THR A 211 -15.74 -1.47 -8.91
C THR A 211 -17.18 -1.55 -8.45
N ALA A 212 -17.78 -2.76 -8.39
CA ALA A 212 -19.15 -2.95 -7.94
C ALA A 212 -19.37 -2.48 -6.49
N ILE A 213 -18.44 -2.79 -5.58
CA ILE A 213 -18.52 -2.36 -4.18
C ILE A 213 -18.34 -0.84 -4.09
N ALA A 214 -17.35 -0.29 -4.81
CA ALA A 214 -17.09 1.15 -4.84
C ALA A 214 -18.28 1.94 -5.41
N CYS A 215 -18.92 1.48 -6.49
CA CYS A 215 -20.13 2.08 -7.03
C CYS A 215 -21.25 2.16 -6.00
N ARG A 216 -21.54 1.05 -5.32
CA ARG A 216 -22.58 1.02 -4.27
C ARG A 216 -22.28 1.92 -3.10
N TYR A 217 -20.99 2.10 -2.78
CA TYR A 217 -20.58 3.05 -1.75
C TYR A 217 -20.83 4.49 -2.19
N MET A 218 -20.40 4.87 -3.41
CA MET A 218 -20.58 6.22 -3.95
C MET A 218 -22.08 6.57 -4.12
N GLU A 219 -22.90 5.65 -4.66
CA GLU A 219 -24.33 5.84 -4.77
C GLU A 219 -25.02 6.17 -3.45
N LYS A 220 -24.64 5.49 -2.34
CA LYS A 220 -25.16 5.79 -1.00
C LYS A 220 -24.81 7.20 -0.51
N HIS A 221 -23.75 7.81 -1.05
CA HIS A 221 -23.32 9.16 -0.73
C HIS A 221 -23.79 10.19 -1.77
N GLY A 222 -24.60 9.78 -2.77
CA GLY A 222 -25.09 10.63 -3.85
C GLY A 222 -24.02 11.02 -4.88
N GLU A 223 -22.97 10.23 -4.97
CA GLU A 223 -21.83 10.44 -5.85
C GLU A 223 -21.75 9.37 -6.95
N THR A 224 -21.03 9.67 -8.02
CA THR A 224 -20.79 8.75 -9.13
C THR A 224 -19.32 8.41 -9.22
N LEU A 225 -19.01 7.10 -9.30
CA LEU A 225 -17.64 6.60 -9.39
C LEU A 225 -17.04 6.87 -10.77
N ASN A 226 -15.82 7.39 -10.80
CA ASN A 226 -15.02 7.42 -12.03
C ASN A 226 -14.34 6.06 -12.24
N THR A 227 -14.46 5.52 -13.44
CA THR A 227 -13.78 4.26 -13.82
C THR A 227 -12.84 4.50 -14.99
N PHE A 228 -11.66 3.88 -14.93
CA PHE A 228 -10.68 3.95 -16.00
C PHE A 228 -10.45 2.56 -16.58
N SER A 229 -10.57 2.47 -17.90
CA SER A 229 -10.16 1.29 -18.66
C SER A 229 -9.23 1.69 -19.78
N PHE A 230 -8.40 0.77 -20.22
CA PHE A 230 -7.56 0.98 -21.41
C PHE A 230 -7.65 -0.23 -22.31
N ASP A 231 -7.53 0.03 -23.60
CA ASP A 231 -7.43 -0.98 -24.63
C ASP A 231 -6.30 -0.62 -25.59
N PHE A 232 -5.72 -1.58 -26.26
CA PHE A 232 -4.70 -1.33 -27.27
C PHE A 232 -5.35 -0.87 -28.56
N LYS A 233 -4.64 0.01 -29.27
CA LYS A 233 -5.07 0.43 -30.61
C LYS A 233 -5.21 -0.78 -31.54
N ASP A 234 -6.34 -0.86 -32.25
CA ASP A 234 -6.66 -1.93 -33.20
C ASP A 234 -6.64 -3.34 -32.55
N ASN A 235 -6.90 -3.43 -31.23
CA ASN A 235 -6.96 -4.70 -30.51
C ASN A 235 -8.06 -5.64 -31.02
N ASP A 236 -9.10 -5.10 -31.63
CA ASP A 236 -10.15 -5.87 -32.30
C ASP A 236 -9.66 -6.62 -33.54
N ILE A 237 -8.60 -6.10 -34.19
CA ILE A 237 -8.00 -6.68 -35.40
C ILE A 237 -6.84 -7.62 -35.05
N TYR A 238 -6.01 -7.23 -34.09
CA TYR A 238 -4.73 -7.91 -33.80
C TYR A 238 -4.74 -8.86 -32.62
N PHE A 239 -5.80 -8.85 -31.82
CA PHE A 239 -5.92 -9.75 -30.65
C PHE A 239 -5.84 -11.22 -31.08
N LYS A 240 -4.97 -11.96 -30.40
CA LYS A 240 -4.88 -13.41 -30.53
C LYS A 240 -5.13 -14.03 -29.16
N SER A 241 -6.14 -14.85 -29.07
CA SER A 241 -6.44 -15.64 -27.88
C SER A 241 -5.26 -16.55 -27.51
N ASN A 242 -5.01 -16.67 -26.21
CA ASN A 242 -4.03 -17.59 -25.66
C ASN A 242 -4.56 -18.19 -24.34
N ALA A 243 -3.81 -19.12 -23.73
CA ALA A 243 -4.24 -19.80 -22.52
C ALA A 243 -4.43 -18.86 -21.29
N PHE A 244 -3.74 -17.71 -21.24
CA PHE A 244 -3.86 -16.75 -20.16
C PHE A 244 -4.88 -15.66 -20.43
N GLN A 245 -5.13 -15.35 -21.70
CA GLN A 245 -6.10 -14.35 -22.14
C GLN A 245 -6.92 -14.94 -23.29
N PRO A 246 -7.97 -15.74 -22.97
CA PRO A 246 -8.80 -16.40 -23.97
C PRO A 246 -9.67 -15.44 -24.76
N GLU A 247 -10.03 -14.31 -24.17
CA GLU A 247 -10.89 -13.27 -24.76
C GLU A 247 -10.38 -11.87 -24.44
N ARG A 248 -10.85 -10.86 -25.18
CA ARG A 248 -10.56 -9.46 -24.90
C ARG A 248 -11.29 -8.98 -23.65
N ASP A 249 -10.72 -8.03 -22.94
CA ASP A 249 -11.29 -7.48 -21.71
C ASP A 249 -12.48 -6.53 -21.96
N LEU A 250 -12.46 -5.79 -23.06
CA LEU A 250 -13.43 -4.73 -23.37
C LEU A 250 -14.91 -5.17 -23.34
N PRO A 251 -15.32 -6.35 -23.82
CA PRO A 251 -16.70 -6.83 -23.67
C PRO A 251 -17.16 -6.91 -22.22
N TYR A 252 -16.30 -7.38 -21.31
CA TYR A 252 -16.61 -7.50 -19.89
C TYR A 252 -16.63 -6.12 -19.19
N VAL A 253 -15.76 -5.20 -19.60
CA VAL A 253 -15.82 -3.79 -19.17
C VAL A 253 -17.20 -3.20 -19.51
N ARG A 254 -17.70 -3.41 -20.74
CA ARG A 254 -19.02 -2.91 -21.17
C ARG A 254 -20.16 -3.48 -20.32
N ILE A 255 -20.15 -4.77 -20.03
CA ILE A 255 -21.14 -5.40 -19.15
C ILE A 255 -21.19 -4.70 -17.78
N MET A 256 -20.02 -4.39 -17.22
CA MET A 256 -19.96 -3.69 -15.95
C MET A 256 -20.48 -2.24 -16.05
N LEU A 257 -20.15 -1.52 -17.11
CA LEU A 257 -20.61 -0.16 -17.34
C LEU A 257 -22.14 -0.08 -17.59
N ASP A 258 -22.69 -1.07 -18.26
CA ASP A 258 -24.13 -1.18 -18.49
C ASP A 258 -24.90 -1.48 -17.19
N HIS A 259 -24.26 -2.19 -16.26
CA HIS A 259 -24.90 -2.58 -14.99
C HIS A 259 -24.74 -1.52 -13.89
N TYR A 260 -23.61 -0.82 -13.86
CA TYR A 260 -23.31 0.19 -12.86
C TYR A 260 -23.16 1.58 -13.50
N HIS A 261 -23.87 2.56 -12.95
CA HIS A 261 -23.74 3.95 -13.39
C HIS A 261 -22.41 4.53 -12.93
N THR A 262 -21.42 4.57 -13.83
CA THR A 262 -20.12 5.18 -13.59
C THR A 262 -19.85 6.28 -14.59
N ASN A 263 -18.82 7.11 -14.33
CA ASN A 263 -18.25 8.01 -15.31
C ASN A 263 -17.05 7.30 -15.97
N PRO A 264 -17.24 6.63 -17.12
CA PRO A 264 -16.18 5.84 -17.72
C PRO A 264 -15.21 6.71 -18.50
N VAL A 265 -13.92 6.48 -18.31
CA VAL A 265 -12.85 7.03 -19.13
C VAL A 265 -12.08 5.87 -19.76
N SER A 266 -12.13 5.78 -21.08
CA SER A 266 -11.39 4.75 -21.82
C SER A 266 -10.24 5.36 -22.61
N TYR A 267 -9.02 4.86 -22.39
CA TYR A 267 -7.84 5.24 -23.16
C TYR A 267 -7.55 4.18 -24.22
N THR A 268 -7.67 4.57 -25.48
CA THR A 268 -7.43 3.69 -26.64
C THR A 268 -6.14 4.02 -27.41
N HIS A 269 -5.26 4.87 -26.85
CA HIS A 269 -4.14 5.47 -27.57
C HIS A 269 -2.77 5.14 -26.99
N LEU A 270 -2.65 4.09 -26.18
CA LEU A 270 -1.34 3.61 -25.78
C LEU A 270 -0.69 2.91 -26.99
N ARG A 271 0.29 3.58 -27.60
CA ARG A 271 1.19 2.89 -28.53
C ARG A 271 2.06 1.94 -27.69
N ALA A 272 1.99 0.68 -28.04
CA ALA A 272 2.93 -0.30 -27.53
C ALA A 272 4.36 0.06 -27.94
#